data_e37f7168fee73ba0bf239581bde52b96
#
_entry.id   e37f7168fee73ba0bf239581bde52b96
#
_cell.length_a   1.000
_cell.length_b   1.000
_cell.length_c   1.000
_cell.angle_alpha   90.00
_cell.angle_beta   90.00
_cell.angle_gamma   90.00
#
_symmetry.space_group_name_H-M   'P 1'
#
loop_
_entity.id
_entity.type
_entity.pdbx_description
1 polymer ?
#
loop_
_entity_poly.entity_id
_entity_poly.type
_entity_poly.pdbx_seq_one_letter_code
_entity_poly.pdbx_strand_id
1 'polypeptide(L)'
;MQTFVSSFRLSIIAIIFTLTIGCTSKSDVPAAIYPLEGMEIPVYYTAPTPMCEGYNGELAVIMIQGWHGGVQVLEEQLALQEALGEAYVLSPMYPRTEMMERYNIAADGRAIWNESWPLDLTVPGTPDDDWRGGGDAAGTELSSFDVIDTLFTRLSNRKLFPNLKKIALVGFSAGGQFVGRYVAVGKGKVGDGIKVEYAAMAPSTFLRLEPADTWHYGLANRPRYCRDMSEEQILANLRSRRCFHGCGELDTLEESLDRTATAMKQGTNRLVRFENFRRAVNEDSEWSASVVFHTFSNIGHDAIKAYADPVFVKYVVED
;
A
#
# COMPACT_ATOMS: atom_id res chain seq x y z
N MET A 1 -30.52 -39.08 18.35
CA MET A 1 -29.34 -38.32 18.81
C MET A 1 -29.02 -37.33 17.71
N GLN A 2 -29.60 -36.13 17.78
CA GLN A 2 -29.46 -35.07 16.78
C GLN A 2 -28.36 -34.12 17.30
N THR A 3 -27.28 -34.03 16.57
CA THR A 3 -26.20 -33.08 16.82
C THR A 3 -26.58 -31.74 16.21
N PHE A 4 -26.81 -30.74 17.08
CA PHE A 4 -26.93 -29.34 16.71
C PHE A 4 -25.56 -28.79 16.28
N VAL A 5 -25.44 -28.44 15.02
CA VAL A 5 -24.33 -27.60 14.56
C VAL A 5 -24.79 -26.14 14.70
N SER A 6 -24.26 -25.47 15.71
CA SER A 6 -24.44 -24.04 15.92
C SER A 6 -23.61 -23.26 14.90
N SER A 7 -24.26 -22.71 13.88
CA SER A 7 -23.65 -21.74 13.00
C SER A 7 -23.58 -20.39 13.70
N PHE A 8 -22.41 -20.02 14.18
CA PHE A 8 -22.11 -18.64 14.58
C PHE A 8 -22.10 -17.74 13.34
N ARG A 9 -23.21 -17.08 13.07
CA ARG A 9 -23.21 -15.93 12.17
C ARG A 9 -22.65 -14.74 12.97
N LEU A 10 -21.42 -14.34 12.66
CA LEU A 10 -20.90 -13.05 13.09
C LEU A 10 -21.78 -11.96 12.45
N SER A 11 -22.66 -11.37 13.24
CA SER A 11 -23.34 -10.14 12.84
C SER A 11 -22.32 -9.02 12.91
N ILE A 12 -21.85 -8.57 11.76
CA ILE A 12 -21.05 -7.34 11.66
C ILE A 12 -21.99 -6.20 12.02
N ILE A 13 -21.94 -5.75 13.25
CA ILE A 13 -22.60 -4.52 13.68
C ILE A 13 -21.74 -3.38 13.11
N ALA A 14 -22.19 -2.80 12.01
CA ALA A 14 -21.69 -1.53 11.53
C ALA A 14 -22.07 -0.46 12.56
N ILE A 15 -21.16 -0.12 13.45
CA ILE A 15 -21.35 1.01 14.36
C ILE A 15 -21.07 2.27 13.57
N ILE A 16 -22.14 2.92 13.15
CA ILE A 16 -22.10 4.27 12.57
C ILE A 16 -21.86 5.22 13.72
N PHE A 17 -20.63 5.71 13.89
CA PHE A 17 -20.36 6.84 14.78
C PHE A 17 -20.32 8.13 13.96
N THR A 18 -21.24 9.00 14.26
CA THR A 18 -21.27 10.37 13.79
C THR A 18 -20.56 11.29 14.77
N LEU A 19 -19.69 12.12 14.22
CA LEU A 19 -19.20 13.39 14.77
C LEU A 19 -17.97 13.39 15.66
N THR A 20 -16.86 13.79 15.02
CA THR A 20 -15.98 14.82 15.58
C THR A 20 -15.34 15.64 14.47
N ILE A 21 -14.95 16.87 14.75
CA ILE A 21 -14.42 17.84 13.79
C ILE A 21 -13.21 17.24 13.04
N GLY A 22 -13.39 16.93 11.74
CA GLY A 22 -12.37 16.38 10.86
C GLY A 22 -12.55 14.91 10.43
N CYS A 23 -13.54 14.18 10.96
CA CYS A 23 -13.90 12.82 10.53
C CYS A 23 -15.39 12.77 10.23
N THR A 24 -15.77 12.67 8.96
CA THR A 24 -17.17 12.47 8.54
C THR A 24 -17.29 11.21 7.71
N SER A 25 -18.29 10.38 8.01
CA SER A 25 -18.70 9.27 7.13
C SER A 25 -19.84 9.76 6.25
N LYS A 26 -19.70 9.66 4.93
CA LYS A 26 -20.74 10.04 3.95
C LYS A 26 -21.27 8.88 3.13
N SER A 27 -20.88 7.64 3.40
CA SER A 27 -21.30 6.47 2.62
C SER A 27 -21.55 5.25 3.50
N ASP A 28 -22.27 4.25 2.97
CA ASP A 28 -22.50 2.95 3.62
C ASP A 28 -21.21 2.10 3.73
N VAL A 29 -20.08 2.62 3.26
CA VAL A 29 -18.76 2.00 3.38
C VAL A 29 -18.10 2.53 4.65
N PRO A 30 -17.56 1.69 5.53
CA PRO A 30 -16.92 2.13 6.78
C PRO A 30 -15.58 2.82 6.49
N ALA A 31 -15.65 4.09 6.17
CA ALA A 31 -14.49 4.93 5.91
C ALA A 31 -14.63 6.28 6.61
N ALA A 32 -13.58 6.75 7.22
CA ALA A 32 -13.44 8.15 7.60
C ALA A 32 -12.90 8.94 6.42
N ILE A 33 -13.38 10.17 6.25
CA ILE A 33 -12.92 11.06 5.18
C ILE A 33 -11.99 12.09 5.81
N TYR A 34 -10.76 12.14 5.31
CA TYR A 34 -9.75 13.08 5.79
C TYR A 34 -9.52 14.18 4.76
N PRO A 35 -9.62 15.45 5.14
CA PRO A 35 -9.22 16.55 4.27
C PRO A 35 -7.70 16.56 4.13
N LEU A 36 -7.23 16.67 2.89
CA LEU A 36 -5.85 16.85 2.53
C LEU A 36 -5.77 17.85 1.38
N GLU A 37 -5.11 18.98 1.59
CA GLU A 37 -4.97 20.07 0.60
C GLU A 37 -6.30 20.48 -0.07
N GLY A 38 -7.39 20.48 0.70
CA GLY A 38 -8.72 20.82 0.19
C GLY A 38 -9.48 19.67 -0.47
N MET A 39 -8.87 18.49 -0.59
CA MET A 39 -9.50 17.29 -1.14
C MET A 39 -9.84 16.29 -0.03
N GLU A 40 -10.87 15.50 -0.23
CA GLU A 40 -11.25 14.44 0.69
C GLU A 40 -10.62 13.10 0.27
N ILE A 41 -9.89 12.46 1.18
CA ILE A 41 -9.33 11.13 1.01
C ILE A 41 -10.09 10.14 1.89
N PRO A 42 -10.80 9.17 1.32
CA PRO A 42 -11.39 8.09 2.09
C PRO A 42 -10.31 7.21 2.71
N VAL A 43 -10.43 6.95 4.02
CA VAL A 43 -9.54 6.04 4.74
C VAL A 43 -10.38 5.00 5.46
N TYR A 44 -10.25 3.75 5.05
CA TYR A 44 -10.83 2.62 5.75
C TYR A 44 -10.04 2.34 7.02
N TYR A 45 -10.70 1.89 8.07
CA TYR A 45 -10.02 1.44 9.27
C TYR A 45 -10.78 0.28 9.92
N THR A 46 -10.05 -0.68 10.44
CA THR A 46 -10.54 -1.80 11.25
C THR A 46 -10.16 -1.63 12.72
N ALA A 47 -9.39 -0.60 13.01
CA ALA A 47 -9.05 -0.19 14.36
C ALA A 47 -10.31 0.18 15.18
N PRO A 48 -10.24 0.10 16.53
CA PRO A 48 -11.40 0.34 17.39
C PRO A 48 -11.90 1.78 17.34
N THR A 49 -11.06 2.72 16.92
CA THR A 49 -11.39 4.15 16.88
C THR A 49 -10.90 4.78 15.57
N PRO A 50 -11.57 5.84 15.06
CA PRO A 50 -11.02 6.65 13.98
C PRO A 50 -9.70 7.32 14.39
N MET A 51 -8.87 7.65 13.43
CA MET A 51 -7.55 8.26 13.67
C MET A 51 -7.64 9.60 14.44
N CYS A 52 -8.72 10.34 14.30
CA CYS A 52 -8.94 11.59 15.03
C CYS A 52 -9.18 11.41 16.54
N GLU A 53 -9.57 10.21 16.99
CA GLU A 53 -9.74 9.86 18.40
C GLU A 53 -8.48 9.26 19.02
N GLY A 54 -7.53 8.84 18.17
CA GLY A 54 -6.26 8.28 18.60
C GLY A 54 -6.33 6.81 19.03
N TYR A 55 -5.16 6.30 19.44
CA TYR A 55 -4.98 4.91 19.83
C TYR A 55 -3.75 4.75 20.75
N ASN A 56 -3.84 3.86 21.72
CA ASN A 56 -2.78 3.67 22.73
C ASN A 56 -1.82 2.50 22.43
N GLY A 57 -1.99 1.79 21.32
CA GLY A 57 -1.09 0.72 20.92
C GLY A 57 0.25 1.22 20.38
N GLU A 58 1.16 0.29 20.17
CA GLU A 58 2.55 0.56 19.78
C GLU A 58 2.80 0.43 18.27
N LEU A 59 1.89 -0.23 17.53
CA LEU A 59 2.01 -0.53 16.10
C LEU A 59 0.84 0.08 15.33
N ALA A 60 1.15 0.86 14.29
CA ALA A 60 0.19 1.25 13.26
C ALA A 60 0.58 0.63 11.92
N VAL A 61 -0.41 0.24 11.14
CA VAL A 61 -0.21 -0.34 9.81
C VAL A 61 -1.04 0.41 8.79
N ILE A 62 -0.37 0.95 7.77
CA ILE A 62 -1.00 1.56 6.61
C ILE A 62 -0.99 0.51 5.50
N MET A 63 -2.16 -0.03 5.17
CA MET A 63 -2.32 -1.00 4.10
C MET A 63 -2.68 -0.30 2.80
N ILE A 64 -1.91 -0.52 1.76
CA ILE A 64 -2.18 0.00 0.43
C ILE A 64 -2.98 -1.02 -0.37
N GLN A 65 -4.10 -0.56 -0.90
CA GLN A 65 -5.04 -1.39 -1.67
C GLN A 65 -4.40 -2.11 -2.86
N GLY A 66 -4.98 -3.26 -3.23
CA GLY A 66 -4.75 -3.90 -4.52
C GLY A 66 -5.43 -3.14 -5.67
N TRP A 67 -5.33 -3.68 -6.89
CA TRP A 67 -5.87 -3.03 -8.09
C TRP A 67 -7.38 -2.82 -8.05
N HIS A 68 -8.11 -3.80 -7.54
CA HIS A 68 -9.59 -3.77 -7.60
C HIS A 68 -10.24 -2.78 -6.64
N GLY A 69 -9.61 -2.48 -5.50
CA GLY A 69 -10.19 -1.61 -4.48
C GLY A 69 -11.53 -2.12 -3.89
N GLY A 70 -12.32 -1.20 -3.34
CA GLY A 70 -13.69 -1.52 -2.89
C GLY A 70 -13.79 -2.53 -1.74
N VAL A 71 -14.75 -3.46 -1.81
CA VAL A 71 -15.02 -4.46 -0.76
C VAL A 71 -13.81 -5.35 -0.48
N GLN A 72 -13.04 -5.69 -1.50
CA GLN A 72 -11.82 -6.49 -1.35
C GLN A 72 -10.81 -5.83 -0.41
N VAL A 73 -10.71 -4.50 -0.42
CA VAL A 73 -9.82 -3.78 0.51
C VAL A 73 -10.21 -4.05 1.96
N LEU A 74 -11.51 -4.11 2.24
CA LEU A 74 -11.99 -4.39 3.60
C LEU A 74 -11.70 -5.84 4.02
N GLU A 75 -11.87 -6.79 3.13
CA GLU A 75 -11.54 -8.21 3.40
C GLU A 75 -10.06 -8.40 3.67
N GLU A 76 -9.20 -7.80 2.85
CA GLU A 76 -7.75 -7.82 3.03
C GLU A 76 -7.34 -7.11 4.34
N GLN A 77 -7.96 -5.98 4.67
CA GLN A 77 -7.69 -5.22 5.87
C GLN A 77 -8.12 -5.98 7.14
N LEU A 78 -9.27 -6.66 7.11
CA LEU A 78 -9.72 -7.52 8.22
C LEU A 78 -8.78 -8.71 8.42
N ALA A 79 -8.34 -9.35 7.35
CA ALA A 79 -7.36 -10.44 7.43
C ALA A 79 -6.02 -9.96 8.01
N LEU A 80 -5.55 -8.79 7.60
CA LEU A 80 -4.34 -8.18 8.15
C LEU A 80 -4.52 -7.84 9.64
N GLN A 81 -5.68 -7.28 10.03
CA GLN A 81 -5.98 -7.00 11.45
C GLN A 81 -6.01 -8.27 12.28
N GLU A 82 -6.62 -9.35 11.77
CA GLU A 82 -6.64 -10.65 12.46
C GLU A 82 -5.22 -11.19 12.66
N ALA A 83 -4.39 -11.10 11.64
CA ALA A 83 -3.00 -11.59 11.68
C ALA A 83 -2.11 -10.78 12.63
N LEU A 84 -2.33 -9.46 12.75
CA LEU A 84 -1.49 -8.55 13.54
C LEU A 84 -2.07 -8.20 14.93
N GLY A 85 -3.26 -8.70 15.26
CA GLY A 85 -3.89 -8.52 16.57
C GLY A 85 -4.19 -7.04 16.91
N GLU A 86 -3.52 -6.49 17.92
CA GLU A 86 -3.77 -5.15 18.44
C GLU A 86 -3.14 -4.01 17.62
N ALA A 87 -2.77 -4.24 16.36
CA ALA A 87 -2.27 -3.17 15.50
C ALA A 87 -3.38 -2.16 15.15
N TYR A 88 -3.00 -0.89 14.94
CA TYR A 88 -3.88 0.13 14.37
C TYR A 88 -3.84 0.05 12.84
N VAL A 89 -4.77 -0.68 12.22
CA VAL A 89 -4.78 -0.88 10.78
C VAL A 89 -5.69 0.13 10.09
N LEU A 90 -5.15 0.84 9.11
CA LEU A 90 -5.87 1.78 8.25
C LEU A 90 -5.46 1.62 6.78
N SER A 91 -6.35 1.98 5.87
CA SER A 91 -6.09 1.90 4.42
C SER A 91 -6.61 3.15 3.72
N PRO A 92 -5.75 4.04 3.23
CA PRO A 92 -6.18 5.11 2.34
C PRO A 92 -6.68 4.51 1.03
N MET A 93 -7.77 5.04 0.50
CA MET A 93 -8.29 4.65 -0.80
C MET A 93 -7.79 5.64 -1.85
N TYR A 94 -7.33 5.11 -2.97
CA TYR A 94 -7.00 5.87 -4.19
C TYR A 94 -8.12 5.64 -5.21
N PRO A 95 -9.21 6.43 -5.15
CA PRO A 95 -10.36 6.23 -6.02
C PRO A 95 -9.99 6.50 -7.47
N ARG A 96 -10.48 5.65 -8.35
CA ARG A 96 -10.44 5.82 -9.79
C ARG A 96 -11.85 6.01 -10.32
N THR A 97 -12.01 6.65 -11.45
CA THR A 97 -13.34 6.92 -12.03
C THR A 97 -14.19 5.65 -12.13
N GLU A 98 -13.62 4.55 -12.63
CA GLU A 98 -14.33 3.26 -12.73
C GLU A 98 -14.77 2.72 -11.36
N MET A 99 -13.94 2.89 -10.33
CA MET A 99 -14.29 2.48 -8.96
C MET A 99 -15.44 3.33 -8.40
N MET A 100 -15.40 4.65 -8.64
CA MET A 100 -16.47 5.56 -8.19
C MET A 100 -17.81 5.16 -8.81
N GLU A 101 -17.83 4.87 -10.10
CA GLU A 101 -19.02 4.40 -10.82
C GLU A 101 -19.50 3.03 -10.30
N ARG A 102 -18.58 2.05 -10.21
CA ARG A 102 -18.88 0.68 -9.78
C ARG A 102 -19.50 0.61 -8.37
N TYR A 103 -18.99 1.43 -7.45
CA TYR A 103 -19.43 1.41 -6.05
C TYR A 103 -20.38 2.55 -5.71
N ASN A 104 -20.86 3.30 -6.72
CA ASN A 104 -21.76 4.45 -6.56
C ASN A 104 -21.26 5.45 -5.48
N ILE A 105 -19.97 5.78 -5.54
CA ILE A 105 -19.33 6.72 -4.62
C ILE A 105 -19.38 8.11 -5.24
N ALA A 106 -19.88 9.11 -4.49
CA ALA A 106 -19.90 10.49 -4.97
C ALA A 106 -18.48 11.03 -5.18
N ALA A 107 -18.26 11.71 -6.32
CA ALA A 107 -16.95 12.26 -6.69
C ALA A 107 -16.69 13.65 -6.05
N ASP A 108 -17.73 14.35 -5.61
CA ASP A 108 -17.64 15.74 -5.16
C ASP A 108 -16.67 15.92 -3.98
N GLY A 109 -15.67 16.78 -4.18
CA GLY A 109 -14.66 17.11 -3.19
C GLY A 109 -13.59 16.04 -2.95
N ARG A 110 -13.62 14.90 -3.66
CA ARG A 110 -12.65 13.80 -3.47
C ARG A 110 -11.50 13.88 -4.44
N ALA A 111 -10.33 13.48 -3.99
CA ALA A 111 -9.21 13.22 -4.86
C ALA A 111 -9.45 11.94 -5.67
N ILE A 112 -9.34 12.03 -6.99
CA ILE A 112 -9.54 10.92 -7.92
C ILE A 112 -8.29 10.80 -8.76
N TRP A 113 -7.71 9.60 -8.81
CA TRP A 113 -6.59 9.30 -9.70
C TRP A 113 -7.12 8.75 -11.02
N ASN A 114 -6.69 9.34 -12.13
CA ASN A 114 -7.07 8.87 -13.44
C ASN A 114 -6.51 7.46 -13.69
N GLU A 115 -7.24 6.69 -14.48
CA GLU A 115 -6.73 5.45 -15.03
C GLU A 115 -5.96 5.75 -16.30
N SER A 116 -4.71 6.19 -16.17
CA SER A 116 -3.82 6.21 -17.33
C SER A 116 -3.33 4.81 -17.67
N TRP A 117 -3.69 3.82 -16.86
CA TRP A 117 -3.37 2.42 -17.13
C TRP A 117 -4.52 1.78 -17.90
N PRO A 118 -4.40 1.58 -19.20
CA PRO A 118 -5.46 0.96 -20.00
C PRO A 118 -5.75 -0.46 -19.48
N LEU A 119 -7.00 -0.91 -19.65
CA LEU A 119 -7.39 -2.32 -19.40
C LEU A 119 -6.50 -3.29 -20.18
N ASP A 120 -5.93 -2.84 -21.31
CA ASP A 120 -4.86 -3.53 -22.01
C ASP A 120 -3.51 -3.27 -21.33
N LEU A 121 -3.12 -4.15 -20.43
CA LEU A 121 -1.85 -4.11 -19.69
C LEU A 121 -0.60 -4.28 -20.59
N THR A 122 -0.76 -4.11 -21.90
CA THR A 122 0.35 -4.10 -22.88
C THR A 122 0.84 -2.69 -23.21
N VAL A 123 0.09 -1.65 -22.83
CA VAL A 123 0.42 -0.25 -23.08
C VAL A 123 0.81 0.43 -21.77
N PRO A 124 1.95 1.13 -21.70
CA PRO A 124 2.32 1.86 -20.49
C PRO A 124 1.39 3.05 -20.27
N GLY A 125 0.99 3.27 -19.00
CA GLY A 125 0.34 4.48 -18.57
C GLY A 125 1.29 5.67 -18.48
N THR A 126 0.77 6.85 -18.14
CA THR A 126 1.59 8.03 -17.87
C THR A 126 2.03 8.06 -16.39
N PRO A 127 3.30 8.37 -16.11
CA PRO A 127 3.78 8.43 -14.73
C PRO A 127 3.06 9.45 -13.85
N ASP A 128 2.64 10.55 -14.45
CA ASP A 128 2.04 11.66 -13.72
C ASP A 128 0.64 11.34 -13.15
N ASP A 129 -0.05 10.33 -13.68
CA ASP A 129 -1.43 9.97 -13.29
C ASP A 129 -1.50 8.63 -12.51
N ASP A 130 -0.42 7.86 -12.50
CA ASP A 130 -0.43 6.53 -11.86
C ASP A 130 -0.26 6.62 -10.35
N TRP A 131 -1.34 6.38 -9.62
CA TRP A 131 -1.32 6.38 -8.16
C TRP A 131 -0.29 5.40 -7.56
N ARG A 132 0.02 4.30 -8.24
CA ARG A 132 1.02 3.33 -7.78
C ARG A 132 2.45 3.85 -7.86
N GLY A 133 2.66 4.90 -8.62
CA GLY A 133 3.96 5.52 -8.85
C GLY A 133 4.10 6.92 -8.25
N GLY A 134 3.16 7.39 -7.47
CA GLY A 134 3.18 8.75 -6.92
C GLY A 134 2.63 9.81 -7.86
N GLY A 135 1.78 9.42 -8.81
CA GLY A 135 1.07 10.35 -9.69
C GLY A 135 0.10 11.25 -8.93
N ASP A 136 -0.23 12.39 -9.51
CA ASP A 136 -1.13 13.37 -8.93
C ASP A 136 -2.61 13.02 -9.16
N ALA A 137 -3.46 13.37 -8.21
CA ALA A 137 -4.91 13.29 -8.38
C ALA A 137 -5.37 14.27 -9.46
N ALA A 138 -6.39 13.90 -10.23
CA ALA A 138 -6.86 14.64 -11.39
C ALA A 138 -7.15 16.11 -11.07
N GLY A 139 -6.53 17.01 -11.82
CA GLY A 139 -6.70 18.46 -11.68
C GLY A 139 -6.08 19.06 -10.40
N THR A 140 -5.18 18.36 -9.75
CA THR A 140 -4.53 18.80 -8.51
C THR A 140 -3.00 18.61 -8.58
N GLU A 141 -2.30 19.11 -7.57
CA GLU A 141 -0.89 18.78 -7.30
C GLU A 141 -0.75 17.84 -6.10
N LEU A 142 -1.79 17.05 -5.78
CA LEU A 142 -1.78 16.08 -4.70
C LEU A 142 -1.32 14.73 -5.21
N SER A 143 -0.07 14.37 -4.92
CA SER A 143 0.45 13.05 -5.21
C SER A 143 -0.17 11.99 -4.29
N SER A 144 -0.35 10.78 -4.80
CA SER A 144 -0.73 9.64 -3.98
C SER A 144 0.27 9.37 -2.85
N PHE A 145 1.54 9.75 -3.02
CA PHE A 145 2.56 9.66 -1.98
C PHE A 145 2.45 10.75 -0.91
N ASP A 146 1.93 11.95 -1.25
CA ASP A 146 1.65 13.00 -0.27
C ASP A 146 0.61 12.53 0.77
N VAL A 147 -0.30 11.64 0.37
CA VAL A 147 -1.25 11.00 1.29
C VAL A 147 -0.52 10.23 2.40
N ILE A 148 0.49 9.45 2.05
CA ILE A 148 1.27 8.68 3.02
C ILE A 148 2.13 9.58 3.90
N ASP A 149 2.74 10.61 3.30
CA ASP A 149 3.52 11.61 4.06
C ASP A 149 2.66 12.26 5.14
N THR A 150 1.41 12.58 4.78
CA THR A 150 0.43 13.15 5.73
C THR A 150 0.01 12.14 6.79
N LEU A 151 -0.24 10.88 6.43
CA LEU A 151 -0.60 9.84 7.39
C LEU A 151 0.55 9.58 8.38
N PHE A 152 1.81 9.58 7.94
CA PHE A 152 2.96 9.48 8.83
C PHE A 152 3.01 10.64 9.83
N THR A 153 2.78 11.86 9.37
CA THR A 153 2.70 13.04 10.22
C THR A 153 1.57 12.93 11.26
N ARG A 154 0.39 12.48 10.85
CA ARG A 154 -0.77 12.33 11.73
C ARG A 154 -0.56 11.23 12.78
N LEU A 155 -0.04 10.08 12.37
CA LEU A 155 0.29 8.97 13.28
C LEU A 155 1.43 9.36 14.27
N SER A 156 2.26 10.32 13.90
CA SER A 156 3.30 10.86 14.78
C SER A 156 2.78 11.82 15.85
N ASN A 157 1.49 12.14 15.85
CA ASN A 157 0.89 13.01 16.88
C ASN A 157 0.80 12.28 18.22
N ARG A 158 1.73 12.58 19.13
CA ARG A 158 1.84 11.96 20.45
C ARG A 158 0.63 12.20 21.37
N LYS A 159 -0.24 13.18 21.08
CA LYS A 159 -1.49 13.38 21.82
C LYS A 159 -2.52 12.33 21.46
N LEU A 160 -2.52 11.84 20.22
CA LEU A 160 -3.42 10.82 19.70
C LEU A 160 -2.81 9.42 19.78
N PHE A 161 -1.49 9.31 19.56
CA PHE A 161 -0.75 8.05 19.52
C PHE A 161 0.44 8.09 20.48
N PRO A 162 0.18 8.15 21.83
CA PRO A 162 1.24 8.39 22.81
C PRO A 162 2.29 7.29 22.86
N ASN A 163 1.90 6.04 22.60
CA ASN A 163 2.75 4.87 22.75
C ASN A 163 3.27 4.32 21.42
N LEU A 164 2.95 4.95 20.27
CA LEU A 164 3.32 4.42 18.96
C LEU A 164 4.85 4.36 18.81
N LYS A 165 5.35 3.17 18.50
CA LYS A 165 6.79 2.88 18.30
C LYS A 165 7.11 2.53 16.86
N LYS A 166 6.13 1.97 16.13
CA LYS A 166 6.33 1.48 14.78
C LYS A 166 5.16 1.83 13.87
N ILE A 167 5.49 2.21 12.63
CA ILE A 167 4.54 2.30 11.52
C ILE A 167 5.01 1.33 10.44
N ALA A 168 4.14 0.43 10.00
CA ALA A 168 4.40 -0.41 8.84
C ALA A 168 3.56 0.07 7.66
N LEU A 169 4.21 0.32 6.52
CA LEU A 169 3.54 0.59 5.24
C LEU A 169 3.58 -0.70 4.42
N VAL A 170 2.43 -1.33 4.24
CA VAL A 170 2.33 -2.63 3.60
C VAL A 170 1.43 -2.59 2.37
N GLY A 171 1.72 -3.41 1.37
CA GLY A 171 0.87 -3.53 0.19
C GLY A 171 1.11 -4.82 -0.56
N PHE A 172 0.04 -5.31 -1.18
CA PHE A 172 0.06 -6.51 -2.02
C PHE A 172 -0.32 -6.15 -3.45
N SER A 173 0.24 -6.82 -4.45
CA SER A 173 -0.07 -6.60 -5.88
C SER A 173 0.18 -5.14 -6.31
N ALA A 174 -0.85 -4.39 -6.71
CA ALA A 174 -0.74 -2.96 -7.01
C ALA A 174 -0.29 -2.14 -5.80
N GLY A 175 -0.73 -2.51 -4.59
CA GLY A 175 -0.24 -1.93 -3.34
C GLY A 175 1.24 -2.24 -3.11
N GLY A 176 1.69 -3.45 -3.46
CA GLY A 176 3.12 -3.82 -3.43
C GLY A 176 3.96 -2.98 -4.40
N GLN A 177 3.41 -2.66 -5.58
CA GLN A 177 4.05 -1.72 -6.52
C GLN A 177 4.18 -0.32 -5.91
N PHE A 178 3.12 0.19 -5.27
CA PHE A 178 3.13 1.47 -4.58
C PHE A 178 4.21 1.52 -3.50
N VAL A 179 4.19 0.55 -2.57
CA VAL A 179 5.13 0.51 -1.44
C VAL A 179 6.57 0.43 -1.93
N GLY A 180 6.88 -0.46 -2.89
CA GLY A 180 8.23 -0.61 -3.43
C GLY A 180 8.78 0.68 -4.04
N ARG A 181 7.93 1.53 -4.64
CA ARG A 181 8.33 2.84 -5.16
C ARG A 181 8.40 3.90 -4.06
N TYR A 182 7.46 3.89 -3.12
CA TYR A 182 7.50 4.80 -1.99
C TYR A 182 8.76 4.61 -1.12
N VAL A 183 9.23 3.38 -0.95
CA VAL A 183 10.52 3.11 -0.28
C VAL A 183 11.66 3.89 -0.92
N ALA A 184 11.68 3.96 -2.25
CA ALA A 184 12.73 4.64 -3.00
C ALA A 184 12.63 6.18 -2.91
N VAL A 185 11.42 6.75 -2.97
CA VAL A 185 11.23 8.19 -3.17
C VAL A 185 10.36 8.88 -2.13
N GLY A 186 9.75 8.17 -1.19
CA GLY A 186 8.87 8.76 -0.17
C GLY A 186 9.57 9.85 0.65
N LYS A 187 8.84 10.93 0.94
CA LYS A 187 9.33 12.11 1.70
C LYS A 187 8.79 12.16 3.13
N GLY A 188 7.86 11.28 3.46
CA GLY A 188 7.20 11.24 4.76
C GLY A 188 8.19 11.12 5.91
N LYS A 189 7.95 11.91 6.94
CA LYS A 189 8.74 11.90 8.18
C LYS A 189 7.86 11.46 9.33
N VAL A 190 8.44 10.74 10.25
CA VAL A 190 7.79 10.32 11.49
C VAL A 190 8.44 11.03 12.69
N GLY A 191 7.71 11.09 13.79
CA GLY A 191 8.23 11.65 15.04
C GLY A 191 9.34 10.81 15.65
N ASP A 192 10.12 11.43 16.53
CA ASP A 192 11.22 10.76 17.22
C ASP A 192 10.75 9.48 17.94
N GLY A 193 11.57 8.44 17.85
CA GLY A 193 11.30 7.14 18.47
C GLY A 193 10.25 6.30 17.75
N ILE A 194 9.79 6.68 16.54
CA ILE A 194 8.94 5.85 15.70
C ILE A 194 9.80 5.28 14.57
N LYS A 195 9.84 3.96 14.46
CA LYS A 195 10.45 3.25 13.33
C LYS A 195 9.44 3.13 12.18
N VAL A 196 9.92 3.16 10.95
CA VAL A 196 9.10 2.85 9.77
C VAL A 196 9.64 1.61 9.09
N GLU A 197 8.77 0.66 8.82
CA GLU A 197 9.06 -0.54 8.05
C GLU A 197 8.13 -0.63 6.85
N TYR A 198 8.60 -1.27 5.79
CA TYR A 198 7.90 -1.37 4.53
C TYR A 198 7.74 -2.83 4.12
N ALA A 199 6.60 -3.17 3.49
CA ALA A 199 6.40 -4.49 2.92
C ALA A 199 5.73 -4.40 1.56
N ALA A 200 6.48 -4.73 0.51
CA ALA A 200 6.05 -4.73 -0.88
C ALA A 200 5.89 -6.17 -1.37
N MET A 201 4.65 -6.68 -1.42
CA MET A 201 4.38 -8.08 -1.70
C MET A 201 3.73 -8.29 -3.07
N ALA A 202 4.18 -9.31 -3.77
CA ALA A 202 3.67 -9.78 -5.06
C ALA A 202 3.41 -8.66 -6.09
N PRO A 203 4.28 -7.64 -6.23
CA PRO A 203 4.06 -6.58 -7.19
C PRO A 203 4.08 -7.11 -8.61
N SER A 204 3.26 -6.54 -9.49
CA SER A 204 3.31 -6.87 -10.92
C SER A 204 4.64 -6.44 -11.56
N THR A 205 5.23 -5.33 -11.07
CA THR A 205 6.55 -4.84 -11.50
C THR A 205 7.31 -4.22 -10.35
N PHE A 206 8.63 -4.31 -10.42
CA PHE A 206 9.55 -3.67 -9.48
C PHE A 206 10.14 -2.39 -10.08
N LEU A 207 10.49 -1.44 -9.21
CA LEU A 207 11.35 -0.33 -9.59
C LEU A 207 12.78 -0.88 -9.74
N ARG A 208 13.36 -0.70 -10.93
CA ARG A 208 14.76 -0.98 -11.22
C ARG A 208 15.52 0.34 -11.30
N LEU A 209 16.79 0.32 -10.92
CA LEU A 209 17.65 1.52 -11.06
C LEU A 209 18.18 1.68 -12.48
N GLU A 210 17.31 1.52 -13.47
CA GLU A 210 17.64 1.66 -14.89
C GLU A 210 17.31 3.08 -15.37
N PRO A 211 18.32 3.92 -15.63
CA PRO A 211 18.10 5.33 -15.98
C PRO A 211 17.28 5.54 -17.25
N ALA A 212 17.33 4.59 -18.20
CA ALA A 212 16.66 4.70 -19.49
C ALA A 212 15.19 4.21 -19.47
N ASP A 213 14.83 3.36 -18.53
CA ASP A 213 13.44 2.87 -18.42
C ASP A 213 12.57 3.96 -17.75
N THR A 214 11.39 4.19 -18.34
CA THR A 214 10.43 5.17 -17.81
C THR A 214 9.95 4.76 -16.41
N TRP A 215 9.76 5.76 -15.54
CA TRP A 215 9.02 5.58 -14.29
C TRP A 215 7.66 4.95 -14.62
N HIS A 216 7.26 4.05 -13.95
CA HIS A 216 7.57 3.43 -12.65
C HIS A 216 8.39 2.11 -12.75
N TYR A 217 8.95 1.80 -13.89
CA TYR A 217 9.84 0.64 -14.09
C TYR A 217 11.31 0.99 -13.81
N GLY A 218 11.70 2.19 -14.16
CA GLY A 218 13.05 2.74 -13.99
C GLY A 218 13.01 4.21 -13.52
N LEU A 219 14.03 4.99 -13.88
CA LEU A 219 14.25 6.31 -13.31
C LEU A 219 13.94 7.48 -14.27
N ALA A 220 13.67 7.20 -15.56
CA ALA A 220 13.33 8.26 -16.51
C ALA A 220 11.90 8.79 -16.28
N ASN A 221 11.66 10.09 -16.57
CA ASN A 221 10.35 10.73 -16.55
C ASN A 221 9.57 10.53 -15.23
N ARG A 222 10.25 10.76 -14.09
CA ARG A 222 9.62 10.68 -12.77
C ARG A 222 8.50 11.72 -12.61
N PRO A 223 7.42 11.39 -11.90
CA PRO A 223 6.32 12.32 -11.62
C PRO A 223 6.79 13.50 -10.76
N ARG A 224 5.99 14.56 -10.72
CA ARG A 224 6.24 15.79 -9.97
C ARG A 224 6.76 15.52 -8.55
N TYR A 225 6.17 14.59 -7.84
CA TYR A 225 6.54 14.26 -6.46
C TYR A 225 8.04 13.95 -6.27
N CYS A 226 8.66 13.24 -7.19
CA CYS A 226 10.06 12.82 -7.04
C CYS A 226 10.98 13.25 -8.21
N ARG A 227 10.52 14.14 -9.08
CA ARG A 227 11.27 14.60 -10.28
C ARG A 227 12.66 15.13 -9.93
N ASP A 228 12.75 15.89 -8.83
CA ASP A 228 13.98 16.61 -8.44
C ASP A 228 14.92 15.77 -7.55
N MET A 229 14.54 14.52 -7.23
CA MET A 229 15.42 13.64 -6.47
C MET A 229 16.56 13.11 -7.35
N SER A 230 17.80 13.15 -6.83
CA SER A 230 18.91 12.52 -7.53
C SER A 230 18.88 10.98 -7.40
N GLU A 231 19.57 10.30 -8.30
CA GLU A 231 19.67 8.82 -8.24
C GLU A 231 20.39 8.38 -6.96
N GLU A 232 21.38 9.15 -6.49
CA GLU A 232 22.07 8.89 -5.23
C GLU A 232 21.14 9.01 -4.02
N GLN A 233 20.20 9.97 -4.02
CA GLN A 233 19.19 10.08 -2.96
C GLN A 233 18.23 8.90 -2.97
N ILE A 234 17.81 8.43 -4.15
CA ILE A 234 16.96 7.26 -4.31
C ILE A 234 17.66 6.01 -3.79
N LEU A 235 18.94 5.82 -4.18
CA LEU A 235 19.74 4.69 -3.74
C LEU A 235 19.99 4.73 -2.23
N ALA A 236 20.28 5.91 -1.66
CA ALA A 236 20.44 6.10 -0.23
C ALA A 236 19.16 5.73 0.56
N ASN A 237 17.98 6.08 0.03
CA ASN A 237 16.72 5.65 0.62
C ASN A 237 16.57 4.13 0.62
N LEU A 238 16.85 3.47 -0.51
CA LEU A 238 16.75 2.01 -0.65
C LEU A 238 17.73 1.27 0.27
N ARG A 239 18.92 1.80 0.49
CA ARG A 239 19.93 1.22 1.37
C ARG A 239 19.63 1.42 2.85
N SER A 240 18.92 2.49 3.21
CA SER A 240 18.64 2.85 4.62
C SER A 240 17.25 2.39 5.12
N ARG A 241 16.30 2.12 4.23
CA ARG A 241 14.92 1.80 4.58
C ARG A 241 14.70 0.30 4.55
N ARG A 242 14.36 -0.25 5.70
CA ARG A 242 14.09 -1.70 5.82
C ARG A 242 12.80 -2.06 5.08
N CYS A 243 12.90 -3.00 4.12
CA CYS A 243 11.77 -3.43 3.30
C CYS A 243 11.69 -4.94 3.19
N PHE A 244 10.50 -5.48 3.43
CA PHE A 244 10.15 -6.86 3.16
C PHE A 244 9.62 -6.98 1.72
N HIS A 245 10.20 -7.89 0.94
CA HIS A 245 9.68 -8.27 -0.36
C HIS A 245 9.22 -9.72 -0.33
N GLY A 246 7.93 -9.95 -0.59
CA GLY A 246 7.32 -11.28 -0.60
C GLY A 246 6.68 -11.62 -1.94
N CYS A 247 6.70 -12.90 -2.32
CA CYS A 247 5.97 -13.40 -3.49
C CYS A 247 5.54 -14.85 -3.24
N GLY A 248 4.35 -15.22 -3.71
CA GLY A 248 3.89 -16.59 -3.63
C GLY A 248 4.69 -17.53 -4.53
N GLU A 249 5.01 -18.72 -4.05
CA GLU A 249 5.68 -19.79 -4.81
C GLU A 249 4.88 -20.18 -6.07
N LEU A 250 3.56 -20.08 -6.00
CA LEU A 250 2.64 -20.41 -7.09
C LEU A 250 2.13 -19.17 -7.85
N ASP A 251 2.70 -17.97 -7.61
CA ASP A 251 2.30 -16.75 -8.32
C ASP A 251 2.93 -16.66 -9.71
N THR A 252 2.57 -17.61 -10.54
CA THR A 252 3.09 -17.81 -11.90
C THR A 252 2.08 -17.48 -13.00
N LEU A 253 0.85 -17.09 -12.61
CA LEU A 253 -0.21 -16.76 -13.57
C LEU A 253 -0.01 -15.36 -14.17
N GLU A 254 -0.49 -15.21 -15.41
CA GLU A 254 -0.42 -13.96 -16.16
C GLU A 254 -1.63 -13.04 -15.89
N GLU A 255 -2.61 -13.50 -15.15
CA GLU A 255 -3.80 -12.71 -14.83
C GLU A 255 -3.45 -11.43 -14.09
N SER A 256 -3.97 -10.30 -14.57
CA SER A 256 -3.67 -8.95 -14.05
C SER A 256 -2.17 -8.64 -13.97
N LEU A 257 -1.37 -9.26 -14.81
CA LEU A 257 0.06 -9.01 -14.93
C LEU A 257 0.31 -7.88 -15.93
N ASP A 258 1.15 -6.92 -15.57
CA ASP A 258 1.65 -5.94 -16.52
C ASP A 258 2.49 -6.63 -17.61
N ARG A 259 2.06 -6.50 -18.86
CA ARG A 259 2.68 -7.13 -20.04
C ARG A 259 3.28 -6.11 -21.01
N THR A 260 3.48 -4.88 -20.58
CA THR A 260 4.23 -3.90 -21.36
C THR A 260 5.62 -4.42 -21.70
N ALA A 261 6.20 -3.97 -22.80
CA ALA A 261 7.54 -4.40 -23.23
C ALA A 261 8.59 -4.19 -22.12
N THR A 262 8.49 -3.10 -21.35
CA THR A 262 9.40 -2.80 -20.24
C THR A 262 9.17 -3.74 -19.05
N ALA A 263 7.92 -4.02 -18.70
CA ALA A 263 7.60 -4.98 -17.65
C ALA A 263 8.09 -6.40 -17.99
N MET A 264 7.96 -6.82 -19.24
CA MET A 264 8.40 -8.14 -19.71
C MET A 264 9.91 -8.34 -19.65
N LYS A 265 10.71 -7.27 -19.65
CA LYS A 265 12.16 -7.35 -19.38
C LYS A 265 12.46 -7.85 -17.95
N GLN A 266 11.53 -7.66 -17.01
CA GLN A 266 11.68 -8.10 -15.62
C GLN A 266 11.43 -9.60 -15.45
N GLY A 267 10.64 -10.22 -16.34
CA GLY A 267 10.29 -11.65 -16.29
C GLY A 267 8.87 -11.92 -16.79
N THR A 268 8.57 -13.20 -17.00
CA THR A 268 7.31 -13.66 -17.60
C THR A 268 6.14 -13.72 -16.62
N ASN A 269 6.38 -13.77 -15.31
CA ASN A 269 5.37 -13.80 -14.26
C ASN A 269 5.92 -13.16 -12.98
N ARG A 270 5.08 -13.00 -11.95
CA ARG A 270 5.47 -12.30 -10.71
C ARG A 270 6.60 -13.01 -9.97
N LEU A 271 6.57 -14.32 -9.88
CA LEU A 271 7.63 -15.08 -9.21
C LEU A 271 8.99 -14.90 -9.94
N VAL A 272 9.01 -15.02 -11.25
CA VAL A 272 10.25 -14.80 -12.04
C VAL A 272 10.76 -13.37 -11.86
N ARG A 273 9.87 -12.37 -11.85
CA ARG A 273 10.24 -10.96 -11.62
C ARG A 273 10.80 -10.75 -10.20
N PHE A 274 10.21 -11.38 -9.22
CA PHE A 274 10.68 -11.35 -7.83
C PHE A 274 12.09 -11.93 -7.71
N GLU A 275 12.35 -13.10 -8.31
CA GLU A 275 13.66 -13.72 -8.27
C GLU A 275 14.73 -12.92 -9.03
N ASN A 276 14.34 -12.29 -10.16
CA ASN A 276 15.23 -11.40 -10.91
C ASN A 276 15.55 -10.13 -10.11
N PHE A 277 14.54 -9.55 -9.43
CA PHE A 277 14.72 -8.40 -8.56
C PHE A 277 15.62 -8.75 -7.36
N ARG A 278 15.38 -9.88 -6.70
CA ARG A 278 16.22 -10.37 -5.59
C ARG A 278 17.68 -10.49 -6.02
N ARG A 279 17.95 -11.05 -7.19
CA ARG A 279 19.32 -11.14 -7.71
C ARG A 279 19.94 -9.76 -7.93
N ALA A 280 19.23 -8.83 -8.54
CA ALA A 280 19.72 -7.48 -8.77
C ALA A 280 20.01 -6.72 -7.45
N VAL A 281 19.13 -6.84 -6.45
CA VAL A 281 19.37 -6.22 -5.12
C VAL A 281 20.60 -6.83 -4.44
N ASN A 282 20.82 -8.13 -4.59
CA ASN A 282 21.97 -8.82 -3.97
C ASN A 282 23.34 -8.44 -4.59
N GLU A 283 23.35 -7.77 -5.74
CA GLU A 283 24.57 -7.19 -6.31
C GLU A 283 25.06 -5.96 -5.55
N ASP A 284 24.16 -5.29 -4.78
CA ASP A 284 24.48 -4.17 -3.90
C ASP A 284 24.37 -4.64 -2.42
N SER A 285 25.50 -4.78 -1.75
CA SER A 285 25.55 -5.33 -0.40
C SER A 285 24.86 -4.44 0.65
N GLU A 286 24.87 -3.10 0.48
CA GLU A 286 24.23 -2.16 1.40
C GLU A 286 22.71 -2.21 1.20
N TRP A 287 22.25 -2.26 -0.04
CA TRP A 287 20.81 -2.41 -0.32
C TRP A 287 20.32 -3.78 0.15
N SER A 288 21.02 -4.84 -0.17
CA SER A 288 20.69 -6.20 0.28
C SER A 288 20.57 -6.32 1.79
N ALA A 289 21.41 -5.60 2.56
CA ALA A 289 21.35 -5.58 4.03
C ALA A 289 20.07 -4.96 4.60
N SER A 290 19.39 -4.10 3.84
CA SER A 290 18.13 -3.45 4.24
C SER A 290 16.88 -4.23 3.82
N VAL A 291 17.02 -5.32 3.04
CA VAL A 291 15.89 -6.04 2.45
C VAL A 291 15.75 -7.44 3.03
N VAL A 292 14.50 -7.81 3.31
CA VAL A 292 14.11 -9.20 3.63
C VAL A 292 13.35 -9.76 2.44
N PHE A 293 13.85 -10.84 1.83
CA PHE A 293 13.16 -11.57 0.77
C PHE A 293 12.53 -12.85 1.32
N HIS A 294 11.24 -13.07 0.99
CA HIS A 294 10.52 -14.26 1.40
C HIS A 294 9.63 -14.82 0.29
N THR A 295 9.69 -16.12 0.08
CA THR A 295 8.77 -16.82 -0.84
C THR A 295 7.71 -17.53 -0.01
N PHE A 296 6.44 -17.18 -0.21
CA PHE A 296 5.31 -17.78 0.49
C PHE A 296 5.03 -19.18 -0.08
N SER A 297 5.27 -20.23 0.73
CA SER A 297 5.12 -21.62 0.28
C SER A 297 3.67 -21.99 0.00
N ASN A 298 3.41 -22.62 -1.15
CA ASN A 298 2.08 -23.05 -1.61
C ASN A 298 1.05 -21.94 -1.75
N ILE A 299 1.47 -20.68 -1.86
CA ILE A 299 0.62 -19.50 -2.07
C ILE A 299 0.78 -19.00 -3.51
N GLY A 300 -0.36 -18.71 -4.16
CA GLY A 300 -0.41 -18.01 -5.44
C GLY A 300 -0.54 -16.49 -5.23
N HIS A 301 -1.31 -15.83 -6.09
CA HIS A 301 -1.60 -14.40 -5.95
C HIS A 301 -2.74 -14.16 -4.95
N ASP A 302 -2.47 -14.31 -3.66
CA ASP A 302 -3.47 -14.31 -2.58
C ASP A 302 -2.97 -13.45 -1.40
N ALA A 303 -3.53 -12.24 -1.29
CA ALA A 303 -3.15 -11.27 -0.26
C ALA A 303 -3.49 -11.76 1.14
N ILE A 304 -4.65 -12.38 1.32
CA ILE A 304 -5.12 -12.83 2.64
C ILE A 304 -4.17 -13.86 3.22
N LYS A 305 -3.76 -14.84 2.40
CA LYS A 305 -2.78 -15.84 2.84
C LYS A 305 -1.38 -15.26 3.07
N ALA A 306 -0.97 -14.29 2.23
CA ALA A 306 0.32 -13.63 2.39
C ALA A 306 0.37 -12.82 3.69
N TYR A 307 -0.72 -12.13 4.06
CA TYR A 307 -0.83 -11.40 5.33
C TYR A 307 -0.85 -12.30 6.57
N ALA A 308 -1.32 -13.53 6.43
CA ALA A 308 -1.32 -14.52 7.50
C ALA A 308 0.00 -15.32 7.62
N ASP A 309 0.97 -15.09 6.72
CA ASP A 309 2.25 -15.82 6.76
C ASP A 309 3.06 -15.45 8.01
N PRO A 310 3.52 -16.44 8.79
CA PRO A 310 4.22 -16.18 10.05
C PRO A 310 5.51 -15.38 9.91
N VAL A 311 6.22 -15.48 8.77
CA VAL A 311 7.46 -14.72 8.54
C VAL A 311 7.14 -13.24 8.29
N PHE A 312 6.06 -12.96 7.54
CA PHE A 312 5.57 -11.61 7.35
C PHE A 312 5.05 -11.00 8.66
N VAL A 313 4.20 -11.73 9.39
CA VAL A 313 3.68 -11.28 10.70
C VAL A 313 4.82 -10.95 11.65
N LYS A 314 5.80 -11.86 11.77
CA LYS A 314 7.00 -11.65 12.58
C LYS A 314 7.76 -10.38 12.18
N TYR A 315 7.95 -10.16 10.88
CA TYR A 315 8.62 -8.97 10.36
C TYR A 315 7.91 -7.67 10.76
N VAL A 316 6.58 -7.66 10.72
CA VAL A 316 5.79 -6.45 11.06
C VAL A 316 5.72 -6.22 12.58
N VAL A 317 5.60 -7.30 13.38
CA VAL A 317 5.33 -7.19 14.83
C VAL A 317 6.63 -7.07 15.63
N GLU A 318 7.66 -7.84 15.30
CA GLU A 318 8.92 -7.85 16.06
C GLU A 318 9.83 -6.66 15.70
N ASP A 319 10.70 -6.26 16.66
CA ASP A 319 11.66 -5.15 16.52
C ASP A 319 12.88 -5.50 15.64
#